data_0da1da57441b556248ee971cee47edb2
#
_entry.id   0da1da57441b556248ee971cee47edb2
#
_cell.length_a   1.000
_cell.length_b   1.000
_cell.length_c   1.000
_cell.angle_alpha   90.00
_cell.angle_beta   90.00
_cell.angle_gamma   90.00
#
_symmetry.space_group_name_H-M   'P 1'
#
loop_
_entity.id
_entity.type
_entity.pdbx_description
1 polymer ?
#
loop_
_entity_poly.entity_id
_entity_poly.type
_entity_poly.pdbx_seq_one_letter_code
_entity_poly.pdbx_strand_id
1 'polypeptide(L)'
;MSETKRNRPPKTDKKGRGLLWVAIAVIIAWFGISAVAGPLFGKLSSVQQNDNAGFLPTSAESTKASELATKFTSQDTSILPALVIFTGPADQAGLAAVGEFAAAVSAAPIEGANAVVGDYLAQGAQLIPIPSEDGEAILMSIPLDNDALATPLESGEPALPEVVKAIREQADQVAGFES
;
A
#
# COMPACT_ATOMS: atom_id res chain seq x y z
N MET A 1 -9.60 -50.76 65.72
CA MET A 1 -10.73 -49.83 65.49
C MET A 1 -10.26 -48.83 64.42
N SER A 2 -10.65 -49.07 63.17
CA SER A 2 -10.24 -48.22 62.05
C SER A 2 -11.48 -47.42 61.61
N GLU A 3 -11.45 -46.10 61.81
CA GLU A 3 -12.49 -45.18 61.35
C GLU A 3 -12.35 -44.94 59.86
N THR A 4 -13.33 -45.36 59.10
CA THR A 4 -13.48 -45.15 57.69
C THR A 4 -13.99 -43.70 57.46
N LYS A 5 -13.07 -42.82 57.10
CA LYS A 5 -13.36 -41.41 56.74
C LYS A 5 -14.14 -41.36 55.41
N ARG A 6 -15.45 -41.14 55.51
CA ARG A 6 -16.39 -41.06 54.40
C ARG A 6 -16.10 -39.79 53.59
N ASN A 7 -15.50 -39.97 52.42
CA ASN A 7 -15.19 -38.90 51.44
C ASN A 7 -16.53 -38.39 50.85
N ARG A 8 -16.97 -37.19 51.21
CA ARG A 8 -18.11 -36.52 50.61
C ARG A 8 -17.69 -35.88 49.31
N PRO A 9 -18.42 -36.10 48.17
CA PRO A 9 -18.12 -35.40 46.92
C PRO A 9 -18.34 -33.90 47.09
N PRO A 10 -17.53 -33.06 46.41
CA PRO A 10 -17.64 -31.61 46.49
C PRO A 10 -18.99 -31.19 45.93
N LYS A 11 -19.73 -30.37 46.69
CA LYS A 11 -21.00 -29.72 46.22
C LYS A 11 -20.60 -28.81 45.06
N THR A 12 -21.12 -29.12 43.85
CA THR A 12 -21.05 -28.26 42.70
C THR A 12 -21.80 -26.95 42.96
N ASP A 13 -21.07 -25.88 43.20
CA ASP A 13 -21.63 -24.56 43.47
C ASP A 13 -22.38 -24.04 42.23
N LYS A 14 -23.70 -23.94 42.34
CA LYS A 14 -24.57 -23.35 41.32
C LYS A 14 -24.22 -21.88 41.00
N LYS A 15 -23.45 -21.20 41.89
CA LYS A 15 -22.95 -19.85 41.69
C LYS A 15 -21.94 -19.73 40.56
N GLY A 16 -21.13 -20.76 40.26
CA GLY A 16 -20.14 -20.76 39.20
C GLY A 16 -20.75 -20.71 37.79
N ARG A 17 -21.95 -21.30 37.61
CA ARG A 17 -22.64 -21.33 36.30
C ARG A 17 -23.15 -19.94 35.88
N GLY A 18 -23.61 -19.12 36.83
CA GLY A 18 -24.06 -17.76 36.55
C GLY A 18 -22.91 -16.85 36.15
N LEU A 19 -21.75 -16.99 36.83
CA LEU A 19 -20.54 -16.23 36.49
C LEU A 19 -19.99 -16.58 35.10
N LEU A 20 -20.08 -17.84 34.71
CA LEU A 20 -19.68 -18.31 33.37
C LEU A 20 -20.56 -17.69 32.26
N TRP A 21 -21.89 -17.62 32.48
CA TRP A 21 -22.78 -16.98 31.52
C TRP A 21 -22.54 -15.47 31.40
N VAL A 22 -22.22 -14.80 32.49
CA VAL A 22 -21.84 -13.37 32.48
C VAL A 22 -20.53 -13.18 31.70
N ALA A 23 -19.52 -14.04 31.93
CA ALA A 23 -18.26 -13.97 31.20
C ALA A 23 -18.48 -14.17 29.67
N ILE A 24 -19.29 -15.16 29.28
CA ILE A 24 -19.63 -15.41 27.88
C ILE A 24 -20.36 -14.20 27.27
N ALA A 25 -21.31 -13.61 27.98
CA ALA A 25 -22.04 -12.43 27.52
C ALA A 25 -21.12 -11.23 27.29
N VAL A 26 -20.13 -11.01 28.18
CA VAL A 26 -19.13 -9.94 28.04
C VAL A 26 -18.23 -10.19 26.82
N ILE A 27 -17.80 -11.44 26.60
CA ILE A 27 -16.99 -11.80 25.43
C ILE A 27 -17.77 -11.54 24.13
N ILE A 28 -19.02 -11.97 24.06
CA ILE A 28 -19.89 -11.77 22.89
C ILE A 28 -20.11 -10.27 22.64
N ALA A 29 -20.35 -9.49 23.70
CA ALA A 29 -20.50 -8.03 23.58
C ALA A 29 -19.22 -7.37 23.04
N TRP A 30 -18.04 -7.82 23.52
CA TRP A 30 -16.76 -7.32 23.06
C TRP A 30 -16.50 -7.64 21.59
N PHE A 31 -16.77 -8.87 21.15
CA PHE A 31 -16.69 -9.26 19.74
C PHE A 31 -17.68 -8.48 18.87
N GLY A 32 -18.90 -8.24 19.36
CA GLY A 32 -19.90 -7.42 18.67
C GLY A 32 -19.43 -5.98 18.45
N ILE A 33 -18.84 -5.36 19.47
CA ILE A 33 -18.27 -4.00 19.37
C ILE A 33 -17.09 -4.00 18.38
N SER A 34 -16.21 -4.99 18.45
CA SER A 34 -15.03 -5.10 17.56
C SER A 34 -15.44 -5.30 16.10
N ALA A 35 -16.49 -6.09 15.84
CA ALA A 35 -17.00 -6.33 14.49
C ALA A 35 -17.56 -5.05 13.83
N VAL A 36 -18.12 -4.13 14.61
CA VAL A 36 -18.64 -2.85 14.12
C VAL A 36 -17.50 -1.79 14.04
N ALA A 37 -16.60 -1.81 15.03
CA ALA A 37 -15.49 -0.83 15.09
C ALA A 37 -14.43 -1.06 14.00
N GLY A 38 -14.14 -2.32 13.64
CA GLY A 38 -13.13 -2.65 12.63
C GLY A 38 -13.36 -1.95 11.28
N PRO A 39 -14.52 -2.07 10.65
CA PRO A 39 -14.83 -1.38 9.39
C PRO A 39 -14.84 0.15 9.51
N LEU A 40 -15.14 0.71 10.70
CA LEU A 40 -15.10 2.15 10.96
C LEU A 40 -13.66 2.69 10.98
N PHE A 41 -12.72 1.93 11.52
CA PHE A 41 -11.29 2.30 11.44
C PHE A 41 -10.77 2.29 10.02
N GLY A 42 -11.20 1.35 9.17
CA GLY A 42 -10.87 1.34 7.74
C GLY A 42 -11.40 2.57 6.99
N LYS A 43 -12.57 3.09 7.39
CA LYS A 43 -13.12 4.33 6.82
C LYS A 43 -12.43 5.61 7.31
N LEU A 44 -11.70 5.56 8.44
CA LEU A 44 -10.97 6.72 8.93
C LEU A 44 -9.88 7.16 7.94
N SER A 45 -9.23 6.22 7.27
CA SER A 45 -8.22 6.51 6.25
C SER A 45 -8.83 7.21 5.02
N SER A 46 -10.08 6.93 4.67
CA SER A 46 -10.76 7.58 3.55
C SER A 46 -11.24 9.01 3.88
N VAL A 47 -11.31 9.37 5.17
CA VAL A 47 -11.68 10.72 5.63
C VAL A 47 -10.43 11.56 5.94
N GLN A 48 -9.27 10.95 6.10
CA GLN A 48 -7.99 11.63 6.14
C GLN A 48 -7.59 12.04 4.72
N GLN A 49 -8.31 13.00 4.16
CA GLN A 49 -7.78 13.79 3.05
C GLN A 49 -6.63 14.60 3.64
N ASN A 50 -5.42 14.19 3.28
CA ASN A 50 -4.20 14.96 3.60
C ASN A 50 -4.13 16.17 2.66
N ASP A 51 -5.23 16.88 2.58
CA ASP A 51 -5.39 18.08 1.78
C ASP A 51 -4.92 19.28 2.61
N ASN A 52 -3.62 19.54 2.53
CA ASN A 52 -3.04 20.76 3.10
C ASN A 52 -3.70 22.03 2.51
N ALA A 53 -4.37 21.94 1.36
CA ALA A 53 -5.11 23.03 0.75
C ALA A 53 -6.37 23.41 1.56
N GLY A 54 -6.99 22.46 2.29
CA GLY A 54 -8.16 22.73 3.12
C GLY A 54 -7.92 23.64 4.33
N PHE A 55 -6.66 23.82 4.73
CA PHE A 55 -6.27 24.71 5.83
C PHE A 55 -5.84 26.11 5.37
N LEU A 56 -5.66 26.31 4.07
CA LEU A 56 -5.25 27.59 3.52
C LEU A 56 -6.47 28.42 3.10
N PRO A 57 -6.48 29.73 3.36
CA PRO A 57 -7.52 30.61 2.82
C PRO A 57 -7.56 30.51 1.30
N THR A 58 -8.74 30.49 0.71
CA THR A 58 -8.91 30.46 -0.76
C THR A 58 -8.26 31.65 -1.47
N SER A 59 -7.94 32.71 -0.71
CA SER A 59 -7.21 33.89 -1.21
C SER A 59 -5.68 33.71 -1.19
N ALA A 60 -5.16 32.62 -0.59
CA ALA A 60 -3.71 32.41 -0.54
C ALA A 60 -3.14 32.20 -1.95
N GLU A 61 -1.97 32.76 -2.22
CA GLU A 61 -1.30 32.62 -3.52
C GLU A 61 -0.98 31.15 -3.85
N SER A 62 -0.67 30.33 -2.84
CA SER A 62 -0.46 28.90 -2.99
C SER A 62 -1.72 28.17 -3.45
N THR A 63 -2.92 28.55 -2.98
CA THR A 63 -4.19 27.98 -3.42
C THR A 63 -4.45 28.33 -4.87
N LYS A 64 -4.22 29.60 -5.26
CA LYS A 64 -4.35 30.05 -6.66
C LYS A 64 -3.33 29.38 -7.57
N ALA A 65 -2.10 29.18 -7.10
CA ALA A 65 -1.08 28.46 -7.84
C ALA A 65 -1.46 26.98 -8.06
N SER A 66 -2.03 26.32 -7.05
CA SER A 66 -2.55 24.96 -7.16
C SER A 66 -3.72 24.87 -8.13
N GLU A 67 -4.68 25.81 -8.08
CA GLU A 67 -5.79 25.87 -9.05
C GLU A 67 -5.31 26.14 -10.48
N LEU A 68 -4.25 26.92 -10.65
CA LEU A 68 -3.64 27.13 -11.96
C LEU A 68 -2.88 25.88 -12.40
N ALA A 69 -2.14 25.24 -11.54
CA ALA A 69 -1.44 24.00 -11.84
C ALA A 69 -2.39 22.91 -12.31
N THR A 70 -3.58 22.75 -11.70
CA THR A 70 -4.60 21.80 -12.16
C THR A 70 -5.13 22.08 -13.56
N LYS A 71 -5.07 23.32 -14.04
CA LYS A 71 -5.45 23.67 -15.44
C LYS A 71 -4.36 23.33 -16.46
N PHE A 72 -3.11 23.26 -16.03
CA PHE A 72 -1.97 22.89 -16.86
C PHE A 72 -1.63 21.41 -16.78
N THR A 73 -1.82 20.82 -15.62
CA THR A 73 -1.88 19.39 -15.45
C THR A 73 -3.32 18.98 -15.71
N SER A 74 -3.65 18.65 -16.93
CA SER A 74 -4.91 17.97 -17.29
C SER A 74 -4.91 16.54 -16.73
N GLN A 75 -4.41 16.34 -15.53
CA GLN A 75 -4.14 15.06 -14.95
C GLN A 75 -4.81 14.97 -13.58
N ASP A 76 -5.58 13.93 -13.44
CA ASP A 76 -6.06 13.41 -12.19
C ASP A 76 -4.95 13.43 -11.13
N THR A 77 -5.28 13.92 -9.96
CA THR A 77 -4.43 13.85 -8.76
C THR A 77 -4.19 12.40 -8.30
N SER A 78 -4.61 11.45 -9.12
CA SER A 78 -4.51 10.00 -8.92
C SER A 78 -3.18 9.40 -9.37
N ILE A 79 -2.18 10.19 -9.80
CA ILE A 79 -0.89 9.63 -10.24
C ILE A 79 0.14 9.73 -9.12
N LEU A 80 0.69 8.58 -8.72
CA LEU A 80 1.81 8.46 -7.81
C LEU A 80 3.07 8.09 -8.61
N PRO A 81 4.04 9.00 -8.83
CA PRO A 81 5.25 8.67 -9.56
C PRO A 81 6.22 7.85 -8.69
N ALA A 82 6.57 6.64 -9.14
CA ALA A 82 7.72 5.92 -8.63
C ALA A 82 8.94 6.33 -9.46
N LEU A 83 10.03 6.73 -8.80
CA LEU A 83 11.26 7.13 -9.44
C LEU A 83 12.31 6.03 -9.27
N VAL A 84 12.85 5.55 -10.38
CA VAL A 84 13.96 4.59 -10.40
C VAL A 84 15.18 5.31 -10.98
N ILE A 85 16.29 5.23 -10.25
CA ILE A 85 17.56 5.82 -10.68
C ILE A 85 18.54 4.68 -10.92
N PHE A 86 18.99 4.56 -12.14
CA PHE A 86 20.02 3.61 -12.54
C PHE A 86 21.37 4.34 -12.54
N THR A 87 22.24 4.00 -11.61
CA THR A 87 23.59 4.58 -11.51
C THR A 87 24.55 3.80 -12.40
N GLY A 88 25.05 4.44 -13.43
CA GLY A 88 25.92 3.84 -14.43
C GLY A 88 25.96 4.69 -15.71
N PRO A 89 26.70 4.25 -16.74
CA PRO A 89 26.91 5.02 -17.95
C PRO A 89 25.59 5.25 -18.71
N ALA A 90 25.23 6.51 -18.90
CA ALA A 90 24.02 6.91 -19.65
C ALA A 90 24.33 7.03 -21.16
N ASP A 91 25.09 6.07 -21.69
CA ASP A 91 25.38 5.95 -23.11
C ASP A 91 24.24 5.21 -23.86
N GLN A 92 24.43 4.97 -25.15
CA GLN A 92 23.44 4.29 -25.98
C GLN A 92 23.14 2.87 -25.51
N ALA A 93 24.13 2.16 -24.96
CA ALA A 93 23.94 0.81 -24.44
C ALA A 93 23.15 0.85 -23.11
N GLY A 94 23.49 1.79 -22.22
CA GLY A 94 22.75 2.00 -20.98
C GLY A 94 21.30 2.39 -21.22
N LEU A 95 21.05 3.33 -22.12
CA LEU A 95 19.69 3.71 -22.51
C LEU A 95 18.88 2.55 -23.11
N ALA A 96 19.53 1.68 -23.88
CA ALA A 96 18.89 0.48 -24.42
C ALA A 96 18.53 -0.52 -23.30
N ALA A 97 19.45 -0.78 -22.36
CA ALA A 97 19.22 -1.67 -21.23
C ALA A 97 18.07 -1.19 -20.32
N VAL A 98 18.05 0.12 -20.01
CA VAL A 98 16.94 0.73 -19.24
C VAL A 98 15.64 0.75 -20.07
N GLY A 99 15.72 0.86 -21.37
CA GLY A 99 14.56 0.72 -22.27
C GLY A 99 13.97 -0.70 -22.27
N GLU A 100 14.81 -1.75 -22.19
CA GLU A 100 14.37 -3.13 -22.02
C GLU A 100 13.67 -3.34 -20.66
N PHE A 101 14.22 -2.74 -19.59
CA PHE A 101 13.56 -2.71 -18.29
C PHE A 101 12.17 -2.08 -18.37
N ALA A 102 12.00 -0.95 -19.08
CA ALA A 102 10.71 -0.29 -19.25
C ALA A 102 9.66 -1.22 -19.90
N ALA A 103 10.08 -2.06 -20.83
CA ALA A 103 9.21 -3.05 -21.44
C ALA A 103 8.91 -4.23 -20.51
N ALA A 104 9.92 -4.69 -19.75
CA ALA A 104 9.81 -5.84 -18.87
C ALA A 104 9.01 -5.54 -17.59
N VAL A 105 9.19 -4.35 -17.01
CA VAL A 105 8.56 -3.98 -15.73
C VAL A 105 7.04 -4.02 -15.78
N SER A 106 6.44 -3.67 -16.90
CA SER A 106 4.97 -3.73 -17.07
C SER A 106 4.43 -5.16 -16.99
N ALA A 107 5.23 -6.16 -17.34
CA ALA A 107 4.85 -7.57 -17.29
C ALA A 107 5.28 -8.25 -15.97
N ALA A 108 5.95 -7.54 -15.08
CA ALA A 108 6.45 -8.10 -13.83
C ALA A 108 5.27 -8.55 -12.94
N PRO A 109 5.25 -9.82 -12.46
CA PRO A 109 4.19 -10.32 -11.61
C PRO A 109 4.27 -9.71 -10.22
N ILE A 110 3.10 -9.54 -9.59
CA ILE A 110 2.99 -9.04 -8.23
C ILE A 110 2.77 -10.21 -7.28
N GLU A 111 3.60 -10.32 -6.26
CA GLU A 111 3.47 -11.38 -5.26
C GLU A 111 2.15 -11.25 -4.50
N GLY A 112 1.44 -12.36 -4.31
CA GLY A 112 0.16 -12.38 -3.61
C GLY A 112 -1.06 -11.90 -4.43
N ALA A 113 -0.89 -11.61 -5.72
CA ALA A 113 -1.98 -11.25 -6.62
C ALA A 113 -1.86 -11.93 -7.98
N ASN A 114 -2.99 -12.14 -8.65
CA ASN A 114 -3.03 -12.52 -10.05
C ASN A 114 -3.00 -11.28 -10.96
N ALA A 115 -1.98 -10.44 -10.75
CA ALA A 115 -1.82 -9.12 -11.37
C ALA A 115 -0.35 -8.87 -11.74
N VAL A 116 -0.12 -7.93 -12.64
CA VAL A 116 1.20 -7.46 -13.04
C VAL A 116 1.34 -5.96 -12.74
N VAL A 117 2.57 -5.44 -12.69
CA VAL A 117 2.84 -4.00 -12.48
C VAL A 117 2.07 -3.13 -13.48
N GLY A 118 1.88 -3.62 -14.70
CA GLY A 118 1.12 -2.94 -15.75
C GLY A 118 -0.32 -2.58 -15.38
N ASP A 119 -0.96 -3.38 -14.53
CA ASP A 119 -2.34 -3.15 -14.07
C ASP A 119 -2.43 -1.95 -13.10
N TYR A 120 -1.31 -1.50 -12.57
CA TYR A 120 -1.17 -0.37 -11.65
C TYR A 120 -0.54 0.86 -12.28
N LEU A 121 -0.25 0.82 -13.59
CA LEU A 121 0.25 2.00 -14.30
C LEU A 121 -0.91 2.97 -14.58
N ALA A 122 -0.62 4.27 -14.48
CA ALA A 122 -1.56 5.30 -14.89
C ALA A 122 -1.91 5.16 -16.38
N GLN A 123 -3.14 5.48 -16.74
CA GLN A 123 -3.62 5.35 -18.11
C GLN A 123 -2.78 6.20 -19.08
N GLY A 124 -2.27 5.59 -20.13
CA GLY A 124 -1.41 6.25 -21.11
C GLY A 124 0.03 6.50 -20.61
N ALA A 125 0.44 5.84 -19.54
CA ALA A 125 1.80 5.92 -19.00
C ALA A 125 2.85 5.63 -20.07
N GLN A 126 3.85 6.50 -20.15
CA GLN A 126 5.03 6.29 -20.99
C GLN A 126 6.26 6.22 -20.07
N LEU A 127 6.97 5.11 -20.15
CA LEU A 127 8.19 4.86 -19.41
C LEU A 127 9.38 5.30 -20.27
N ILE A 128 9.84 6.52 -20.07
CA ILE A 128 10.91 7.12 -20.88
C ILE A 128 12.15 7.26 -20.02
N PRO A 129 13.29 6.66 -20.42
CA PRO A 129 14.57 6.85 -19.74
C PRO A 129 15.10 8.27 -20.02
N ILE A 130 15.51 8.96 -18.96
CA ILE A 130 16.06 10.32 -18.99
C ILE A 130 17.50 10.25 -18.51
N PRO A 131 18.49 10.46 -19.38
CA PRO A 131 19.90 10.48 -18.96
C PRO A 131 20.19 11.72 -18.12
N SER A 132 21.07 11.59 -17.13
CA SER A 132 21.61 12.73 -16.39
C SER A 132 22.58 13.58 -17.27
N GLU A 133 22.73 14.83 -16.90
CA GLU A 133 23.60 15.77 -17.67
C GLU A 133 25.07 15.34 -17.64
N ASP A 134 25.53 14.71 -16.57
CA ASP A 134 26.89 14.19 -16.40
C ASP A 134 27.12 12.83 -17.09
N GLY A 135 26.03 12.18 -17.53
CA GLY A 135 26.11 10.88 -18.18
C GLY A 135 26.38 9.71 -17.23
N GLU A 136 26.26 9.89 -15.92
CA GLU A 136 26.56 8.89 -14.90
C GLU A 136 25.32 8.20 -14.33
N ALA A 137 24.10 8.62 -14.72
CA ALA A 137 22.86 8.03 -14.28
C ALA A 137 21.74 8.14 -15.32
N ILE A 138 20.76 7.26 -15.22
CA ILE A 138 19.51 7.32 -15.99
C ILE A 138 18.34 7.31 -15.01
N LEU A 139 17.49 8.33 -15.11
CA LEU A 139 16.25 8.42 -14.34
C LEU A 139 15.10 7.84 -15.16
N MET A 140 14.27 7.04 -14.51
CA MET A 140 12.98 6.62 -15.05
C MET A 140 11.85 6.96 -14.08
N SER A 141 10.80 7.59 -14.57
CA SER A 141 9.57 7.83 -13.84
C SER A 141 8.53 6.80 -14.26
N ILE A 142 7.98 6.08 -13.30
CA ILE A 142 6.92 5.10 -13.48
C ILE A 142 5.66 5.69 -12.85
N PRO A 143 4.74 6.25 -13.65
CA PRO A 143 3.51 6.84 -13.13
C PRO A 143 2.53 5.72 -12.75
N LEU A 144 2.28 5.56 -11.46
CA LEU A 144 1.35 4.58 -10.90
C LEU A 144 -0.02 5.22 -10.66
N ASP A 145 -1.07 4.43 -10.86
CA ASP A 145 -2.44 4.82 -10.56
C ASP A 145 -2.72 4.67 -9.06
N ASN A 146 -2.91 5.78 -8.37
CA ASN A 146 -3.15 5.81 -6.94
C ASN A 146 -4.48 5.13 -6.54
N ASP A 147 -5.49 5.18 -7.39
CA ASP A 147 -6.80 4.57 -7.12
C ASP A 147 -6.70 3.03 -7.22
N ALA A 148 -5.95 2.54 -8.21
CA ALA A 148 -5.63 1.11 -8.32
C ALA A 148 -4.83 0.62 -7.10
N LEU A 149 -3.82 1.39 -6.67
CA LEU A 149 -2.99 1.08 -5.49
C LEU A 149 -3.74 1.16 -4.16
N ALA A 150 -4.82 1.95 -4.08
CA ALA A 150 -5.66 2.04 -2.89
C ALA A 150 -6.51 0.77 -2.66
N THR A 151 -6.66 -0.08 -3.69
CA THR A 151 -7.37 -1.35 -3.59
C THR A 151 -6.43 -2.42 -3.04
N PRO A 152 -6.76 -3.09 -1.92
CA PRO A 152 -5.95 -4.20 -1.42
C PRO A 152 -5.88 -5.36 -2.42
N LEU A 153 -4.77 -6.08 -2.40
CA LEU A 153 -4.59 -7.32 -3.18
C LEU A 153 -5.59 -8.40 -2.76
N GLU A 154 -5.71 -9.46 -3.54
CA GLU A 154 -6.55 -10.63 -3.23
C GLU A 154 -6.13 -11.29 -1.89
N SER A 155 -4.86 -11.19 -1.51
CA SER A 155 -4.33 -11.60 -0.21
C SER A 155 -4.81 -10.74 0.96
N GLY A 156 -5.38 -9.56 0.71
CA GLY A 156 -5.77 -8.54 1.70
C GLY A 156 -4.62 -7.60 2.09
N GLU A 157 -3.44 -7.75 1.50
CA GLU A 157 -2.30 -6.87 1.72
C GLU A 157 -2.39 -5.58 0.89
N PRO A 158 -1.75 -4.48 1.32
CA PRO A 158 -1.68 -3.26 0.52
C PRO A 158 -0.94 -3.50 -0.80
N ALA A 159 -1.48 -2.99 -1.91
CA ALA A 159 -0.89 -3.19 -3.24
C ALA A 159 0.44 -2.45 -3.41
N LEU A 160 0.57 -1.23 -2.87
CA LEU A 160 1.75 -0.37 -3.10
C LEU A 160 3.10 -1.02 -2.72
N PRO A 161 3.27 -1.64 -1.54
CA PRO A 161 4.55 -2.28 -1.20
C PRO A 161 4.94 -3.39 -2.16
N GLU A 162 4.00 -4.21 -2.60
CA GLU A 162 4.26 -5.34 -3.50
C GLU A 162 4.56 -4.87 -4.93
N VAL A 163 3.87 -3.83 -5.41
CA VAL A 163 4.17 -3.18 -6.69
C VAL A 163 5.59 -2.59 -6.67
N VAL A 164 5.95 -1.87 -5.62
CA VAL A 164 7.31 -1.29 -5.47
C VAL A 164 8.37 -2.38 -5.38
N LYS A 165 8.07 -3.48 -4.69
CA LYS A 165 8.96 -4.65 -4.61
C LYS A 165 9.19 -5.25 -6.00
N ALA A 166 8.13 -5.49 -6.77
CA ALA A 166 8.23 -6.03 -8.12
C ALA A 166 9.03 -5.10 -9.06
N ILE A 167 8.83 -3.79 -8.96
CA ILE A 167 9.61 -2.80 -9.73
C ILE A 167 11.10 -2.89 -9.36
N ARG A 168 11.43 -2.95 -8.07
CA ARG A 168 12.82 -3.05 -7.58
C ARG A 168 13.49 -4.34 -8.04
N GLU A 169 12.82 -5.48 -7.92
CA GLU A 169 13.35 -6.77 -8.36
C GLU A 169 13.66 -6.79 -9.86
N GLN A 170 12.85 -6.09 -10.66
CA GLN A 170 13.16 -5.93 -12.09
C GLN A 170 14.31 -4.96 -12.34
N ALA A 171 14.41 -3.88 -11.56
CA ALA A 171 15.50 -2.90 -11.69
C ALA A 171 16.86 -3.52 -11.33
N ASP A 172 16.90 -4.36 -10.28
CA ASP A 172 18.13 -5.07 -9.86
C ASP A 172 18.66 -6.05 -10.93
N GLN A 173 17.85 -6.41 -11.92
CA GLN A 173 18.25 -7.29 -13.03
C GLN A 173 18.90 -6.55 -14.20
N VAL A 174 18.87 -5.21 -14.21
CA VAL A 174 19.45 -4.40 -15.29
C VAL A 174 20.97 -4.45 -15.21
N ALA A 175 21.59 -5.14 -16.18
CA ALA A 175 23.03 -5.34 -16.19
C ALA A 175 23.80 -4.02 -16.38
N GLY A 176 24.82 -3.81 -15.53
CA GLY A 176 25.71 -2.66 -15.62
C GLY A 176 25.26 -1.43 -14.82
N PHE A 177 24.17 -1.55 -14.05
CA PHE A 177 23.67 -0.47 -13.20
C PHE A 177 23.49 -0.95 -11.75
N GLU A 178 23.56 0.01 -10.83
CA GLU A 178 23.06 -0.12 -9.46
C GLU A 178 21.72 0.64 -9.38
N SER A 179 20.70 0.02 -8.78
CA SER A 179 19.34 0.58 -8.66
C SER A 179 18.96 0.89 -7.21
#